data_0e64c4515a0ea2bfcae44391af12c164
#
_entry.id   0e64c4515a0ea2bfcae44391af12c164
#
_cell.length_a   1.000
_cell.length_b   1.000
_cell.length_c   1.000
_cell.angle_alpha   90.00
_cell.angle_beta   90.00
_cell.angle_gamma   90.00
#
_symmetry.space_group_name_H-M   'P 1'
#
loop_
_entity.id
_entity.type
_entity.pdbx_description
1 polymer ?
#
loop_
_entity_poly.entity_id
_entity_poly.type
_entity_poly.pdbx_seq_one_letter_code
_entity_poly.pdbx_strand_id
1 'polypeptide(L)'
;MVQEMITKVQNAEARASEIIKEAEKNSISLIESAKARGDEIKDEYKKNALANGEKILSQKQFEYEEKEGTVNKQIEEEIASITKNAKANEAKAIEAVISSFY
;
A
#
# COMPACT_ATOMS: atom_id res chain seq x y z
N MET A 1 -67.32 3.97 33.97
CA MET A 1 -66.29 3.08 34.52
C MET A 1 -65.76 2.10 33.47
N VAL A 2 -66.64 1.32 32.86
CA VAL A 2 -66.27 0.37 31.81
C VAL A 2 -65.66 1.12 30.59
N GLN A 3 -66.25 2.25 30.24
CA GLN A 3 -65.78 3.07 29.10
C GLN A 3 -64.43 3.72 29.36
N GLU A 4 -64.08 4.10 30.58
CA GLU A 4 -62.82 4.57 30.98
C GLU A 4 -61.72 3.51 30.86
N MET A 5 -62.07 2.27 31.23
CA MET A 5 -61.16 1.14 31.10
C MET A 5 -60.86 0.82 29.62
N ILE A 6 -61.89 0.83 28.77
CA ILE A 6 -61.77 0.62 27.33
C ILE A 6 -60.89 1.71 26.73
N THR A 7 -61.10 2.96 27.10
CA THR A 7 -60.25 4.08 26.61
C THR A 7 -58.80 3.94 27.02
N LYS A 8 -58.55 3.53 28.26
CA LYS A 8 -57.17 3.28 28.74
C LYS A 8 -56.49 2.16 27.98
N VAL A 9 -57.23 1.06 27.71
CA VAL A 9 -56.69 -0.05 26.91
C VAL A 9 -56.40 0.39 25.47
N GLN A 10 -57.32 1.12 24.85
CA GLN A 10 -57.10 1.65 23.49
C GLN A 10 -55.89 2.60 23.41
N ASN A 11 -55.74 3.48 24.41
CA ASN A 11 -54.61 4.37 24.50
C ASN A 11 -53.29 3.61 24.70
N ALA A 12 -53.32 2.57 25.54
CA ALA A 12 -52.13 1.72 25.75
C ALA A 12 -51.76 0.95 24.49
N GLU A 13 -52.75 0.42 23.75
CA GLU A 13 -52.51 -0.25 22.49
C GLU A 13 -51.97 0.69 21.42
N ALA A 14 -52.50 1.91 21.34
CA ALA A 14 -52.00 2.95 20.42
C ALA A 14 -50.58 3.33 20.74
N ARG A 15 -50.22 3.51 22.02
CA ARG A 15 -48.85 3.80 22.45
C ARG A 15 -47.91 2.65 22.16
N ALA A 16 -48.32 1.43 22.40
CA ALA A 16 -47.52 0.25 22.09
C ALA A 16 -47.24 0.15 20.59
N SER A 17 -48.27 0.40 19.77
CA SER A 17 -48.12 0.41 18.32
C SER A 17 -47.13 1.49 17.84
N GLU A 18 -47.20 2.69 18.42
CA GLU A 18 -46.21 3.77 18.12
C GLU A 18 -44.80 3.41 18.52
N ILE A 19 -44.61 2.83 19.70
CA ILE A 19 -43.32 2.39 20.17
C ILE A 19 -42.72 1.35 19.25
N ILE A 20 -43.52 0.39 18.80
CA ILE A 20 -43.05 -0.62 17.83
C ILE A 20 -42.68 0.01 16.50
N LYS A 21 -43.47 0.92 15.97
CA LYS A 21 -43.16 1.64 14.71
C LYS A 21 -41.89 2.45 14.81
N GLU A 22 -41.71 3.16 15.92
CA GLU A 22 -40.46 3.93 16.16
C GLU A 22 -39.27 3.00 16.26
N ALA A 23 -39.39 1.89 16.97
CA ALA A 23 -38.34 0.90 17.12
C ALA A 23 -37.93 0.31 15.74
N GLU A 24 -38.92 -0.03 14.91
CA GLU A 24 -38.66 -0.50 13.54
C GLU A 24 -37.96 0.54 12.68
N LYS A 25 -38.43 1.78 12.74
CA LYS A 25 -37.83 2.90 12.01
C LYS A 25 -36.41 3.15 12.46
N ASN A 26 -36.13 3.16 13.75
CA ASN A 26 -34.81 3.34 14.31
C ASN A 26 -33.90 2.19 13.94
N SER A 27 -34.40 0.96 13.93
CA SER A 27 -33.65 -0.22 13.50
C SER A 27 -33.21 -0.11 12.04
N ILE A 28 -34.10 0.26 11.15
CA ILE A 28 -33.80 0.46 9.72
C ILE A 28 -32.74 1.56 9.55
N SER A 29 -32.93 2.68 10.23
CA SER A 29 -31.99 3.80 10.19
C SER A 29 -30.60 3.40 10.71
N LEU A 30 -30.54 2.62 11.78
CA LEU A 30 -29.30 2.12 12.35
C LEU A 30 -28.58 1.17 11.39
N ILE A 31 -29.31 0.28 10.74
CA ILE A 31 -28.74 -0.64 9.75
C ILE A 31 -28.20 0.13 8.54
N GLU A 32 -28.94 1.11 8.04
CA GLU A 32 -28.50 1.97 6.93
C GLU A 32 -27.24 2.74 7.28
N SER A 33 -27.20 3.32 8.49
CA SER A 33 -26.02 4.02 8.99
C SER A 33 -24.82 3.10 9.12
N ALA A 34 -25.04 1.89 9.64
CA ALA A 34 -23.99 0.89 9.77
C ALA A 34 -23.42 0.45 8.42
N LYS A 35 -24.29 0.28 7.41
CA LYS A 35 -23.87 -0.05 6.05
C LYS A 35 -23.06 1.08 5.41
N ALA A 36 -23.55 2.31 5.55
CA ALA A 36 -22.83 3.48 5.04
C ALA A 36 -21.45 3.63 5.70
N ARG A 37 -21.39 3.41 7.01
CA ARG A 37 -20.12 3.45 7.75
C ARG A 37 -19.18 2.32 7.32
N GLY A 38 -19.72 1.13 7.09
CA GLY A 38 -18.95 0.01 6.57
C GLY A 38 -18.35 0.29 5.21
N ASP A 39 -19.11 0.91 4.31
CA ASP A 39 -18.64 1.30 2.98
C ASP A 39 -17.54 2.37 3.06
N GLU A 40 -17.70 3.36 3.93
CA GLU A 40 -16.66 4.37 4.19
C GLU A 40 -15.36 3.74 4.68
N ILE A 41 -15.45 2.81 5.62
CA ILE A 41 -14.29 2.10 6.16
C ILE A 41 -13.59 1.31 5.06
N LYS A 42 -14.33 0.61 4.21
CA LYS A 42 -13.78 -0.12 3.07
C LYS A 42 -13.03 0.80 2.12
N ASP A 43 -13.60 1.95 1.81
CA ASP A 43 -12.98 2.94 0.92
C ASP A 43 -11.70 3.53 1.51
N GLU A 44 -11.69 3.83 2.81
CA GLU A 44 -10.51 4.28 3.54
C GLU A 44 -9.40 3.23 3.50
N TYR A 45 -9.73 1.98 3.77
CA TYR A 45 -8.76 0.88 3.71
C TYR A 45 -8.16 0.71 2.31
N LYS A 46 -8.99 0.80 1.27
CA LYS A 46 -8.53 0.74 -0.12
C LYS A 46 -7.57 1.88 -0.44
N LYS A 47 -7.94 3.11 -0.08
CA LYS A 47 -7.09 4.30 -0.28
C LYS A 47 -5.75 4.14 0.42
N ASN A 48 -5.78 3.73 1.69
CA ASN A 48 -4.57 3.54 2.48
C ASN A 48 -3.69 2.42 1.91
N ALA A 49 -4.30 1.31 1.48
CA ALA A 49 -3.58 0.21 0.87
C ALA A 49 -2.90 0.63 -0.44
N LEU A 50 -3.60 1.39 -1.29
CA LEU A 50 -3.03 1.91 -2.53
C LEU A 50 -1.90 2.90 -2.26
N ALA A 51 -2.09 3.82 -1.32
CA ALA A 51 -1.06 4.80 -0.94
C ALA A 51 0.19 4.10 -0.37
N ASN A 52 0.01 3.11 0.49
CA ASN A 52 1.10 2.31 1.03
C ASN A 52 1.81 1.50 -0.06
N GLY A 53 1.04 0.92 -0.98
CA GLY A 53 1.59 0.20 -2.12
C GLY A 53 2.46 1.08 -3.02
N GLU A 54 2.00 2.28 -3.35
CA GLU A 54 2.75 3.26 -4.12
C GLU A 54 4.03 3.69 -3.40
N LYS A 55 3.95 3.91 -2.09
CA LYS A 55 5.11 4.27 -1.28
C LYS A 55 6.16 3.16 -1.28
N ILE A 56 5.73 1.91 -1.11
CA ILE A 56 6.63 0.75 -1.14
C ILE A 56 7.28 0.61 -2.52
N LEU A 57 6.51 0.76 -3.60
CA LEU A 57 7.03 0.70 -4.96
C LEU A 57 8.07 1.79 -5.21
N SER A 58 7.80 3.03 -4.78
CA SER A 58 8.76 4.13 -4.90
C SER A 58 10.05 3.88 -4.14
N GLN A 59 9.95 3.37 -2.92
CA GLN A 59 11.12 3.00 -2.11
C GLN A 59 11.93 1.88 -2.75
N LYS A 60 11.27 0.85 -3.28
CA LYS A 60 11.93 -0.25 -3.97
C LYS A 60 12.61 0.20 -5.25
N GLN A 61 11.97 1.07 -6.01
CA GLN A 61 12.54 1.63 -7.21
C GLN A 61 13.78 2.45 -6.91
N PHE A 62 13.74 3.27 -5.87
CA PHE A 62 14.90 4.04 -5.40
C PHE A 62 16.06 3.12 -4.97
N GLU A 63 15.77 2.08 -4.20
CA GLU A 63 16.78 1.09 -3.79
C GLU A 63 17.40 0.36 -4.99
N TYR A 64 16.58 0.01 -5.98
CA TYR A 64 17.06 -0.59 -7.22
C TYR A 64 17.99 0.33 -8.01
N GLU A 65 17.62 1.59 -8.15
CA GLU A 65 18.44 2.59 -8.84
C GLU A 65 19.77 2.81 -8.13
N GLU A 66 19.78 2.84 -6.79
CA GLU A 66 21.02 2.93 -6.01
C GLU A 66 21.92 1.70 -6.21
N LYS A 67 21.34 0.51 -6.18
CA LYS A 67 22.07 -0.74 -6.41
C LYS A 67 22.63 -0.80 -7.82
N GLU A 68 21.82 -0.43 -8.81
CA GLU A 68 22.24 -0.37 -10.20
C GLU A 68 23.41 0.60 -10.39
N GLY A 69 23.33 1.78 -9.77
CA GLY A 69 24.43 2.74 -9.77
C GLY A 69 25.72 2.21 -9.15
N THR A 70 25.60 1.51 -8.03
CA THR A 70 26.74 0.88 -7.35
C THR A 70 27.35 -0.24 -8.19
N VAL A 71 26.54 -1.10 -8.77
CA VAL A 71 26.99 -2.20 -9.65
C VAL A 71 27.66 -1.64 -10.90
N ASN A 72 27.08 -0.63 -11.53
CA ASN A 72 27.68 0.02 -12.71
C ASN A 72 29.03 0.64 -12.39
N LYS A 73 29.17 1.27 -11.23
CA LYS A 73 30.41 1.85 -10.76
C LYS A 73 31.47 0.77 -10.54
N GLN A 74 31.12 -0.36 -9.95
CA GLN A 74 32.01 -1.50 -9.76
C GLN A 74 32.46 -2.09 -11.09
N ILE A 75 31.56 -2.20 -12.06
CA ILE A 75 31.87 -2.68 -13.41
C ILE A 75 32.85 -1.73 -14.09
N GLU A 76 32.62 -0.43 -14.00
CA GLU A 76 33.56 0.58 -14.56
C GLU A 76 34.93 0.49 -13.94
N GLU A 77 35.01 0.29 -12.62
CA GLU A 77 36.29 0.10 -11.90
C GLU A 77 37.00 -1.18 -12.34
N GLU A 78 36.27 -2.28 -12.51
CA GLU A 78 36.82 -3.54 -13.02
C GLU A 78 37.33 -3.40 -14.45
N ILE A 79 36.57 -2.76 -15.33
CA ILE A 79 36.99 -2.49 -16.71
C ILE A 79 38.26 -1.63 -16.74
N ALA A 80 38.31 -0.60 -15.91
CA ALA A 80 39.50 0.26 -15.79
C ALA A 80 40.71 -0.54 -15.32
N SER A 81 40.55 -1.41 -14.35
CA SER A 81 41.59 -2.30 -13.84
C SER A 81 42.11 -3.28 -14.90
N ILE A 82 41.18 -3.95 -15.60
CA ILE A 82 41.53 -4.88 -16.70
C ILE A 82 42.27 -4.15 -17.81
N THR A 83 41.78 -2.96 -18.19
CA THR A 83 42.42 -2.16 -19.24
C THR A 83 43.83 -1.75 -18.85
N LYS A 84 44.03 -1.32 -17.62
CA LYS A 84 45.36 -0.96 -17.07
C LYS A 84 46.31 -2.17 -17.09
N ASN A 85 45.83 -3.33 -16.62
CA ASN A 85 46.64 -4.54 -16.61
C ASN A 85 46.99 -5.01 -18.02
N ALA A 86 46.06 -4.94 -18.96
CA ALA A 86 46.26 -5.30 -20.35
C ALA A 86 47.33 -4.40 -21.00
N LYS A 87 47.29 -3.11 -20.76
CA LYS A 87 48.31 -2.15 -21.26
C LYS A 87 49.68 -2.41 -20.65
N ALA A 88 49.74 -2.71 -19.36
CA ALA A 88 51.01 -3.05 -18.70
C ALA A 88 51.60 -4.36 -19.25
N ASN A 89 50.76 -5.36 -19.49
CA ASN A 89 51.16 -6.65 -20.06
C ASN A 89 51.62 -6.50 -21.51
N GLU A 90 50.95 -5.66 -22.29
CA GLU A 90 51.34 -5.33 -23.66
C GLU A 90 52.74 -4.69 -23.68
N ALA A 91 52.99 -3.72 -22.83
CA ALA A 91 54.30 -3.07 -22.70
C ALA A 91 55.40 -4.08 -22.32
N LYS A 92 55.13 -4.97 -21.37
CA LYS A 92 56.04 -6.04 -20.97
C LYS A 92 56.32 -7.05 -22.10
N ALA A 93 55.29 -7.41 -22.86
CA ALA A 93 55.45 -8.30 -24.00
C ALA A 93 56.31 -7.67 -25.08
N ILE A 94 56.11 -6.40 -25.38
CA ILE A 94 56.94 -5.66 -26.35
C ILE A 94 58.38 -5.59 -25.86
N GLU A 95 58.61 -5.28 -24.60
CA GLU A 95 59.96 -5.24 -24.01
C GLU A 95 60.65 -6.60 -24.07
N ALA A 96 59.94 -7.66 -23.79
CA ALA A 96 60.45 -9.04 -23.86
C ALA A 96 60.87 -9.43 -25.29
N VAL A 97 60.08 -9.05 -26.26
CA VAL A 97 60.42 -9.28 -27.70
C VAL A 97 61.64 -8.48 -28.11
N ILE A 98 61.71 -7.22 -27.74
CA ILE A 98 62.85 -6.38 -28.04
C ILE A 98 64.10 -6.93 -27.37
N SER A 99 64.04 -7.34 -26.11
CA SER A 99 65.18 -7.90 -25.36
C SER A 99 65.74 -9.20 -25.98
N SER A 100 64.87 -9.99 -26.60
CA SER A 100 65.26 -11.25 -27.23
C SER A 100 65.94 -11.07 -28.57
N PHE A 101 65.75 -9.95 -29.20
CA PHE A 101 66.39 -9.62 -30.50
C PHE A 101 67.66 -8.75 -30.39
N TYR A 102 67.78 -8.11 -29.30
CA TYR A 102 68.91 -7.23 -29.01
C TYR A 102 69.67 -7.70 -27.75
#